data_4a23f9648084aa45ac38fd72140d8a1b
#
_entry.id   4a23f9648084aa45ac38fd72140d8a1b
#
_cell.length_a   1.000
_cell.length_b   1.000
_cell.length_c   1.000
_cell.angle_alpha   90.00
_cell.angle_beta   90.00
_cell.angle_gamma   90.00
#
_symmetry.space_group_name_H-M   'P 1'
#
loop_
_entity.id
_entity.type
_entity.pdbx_description
1 polymer ?
#
loop_
_entity_poly.entity_id
_entity_poly.type
_entity_poly.pdbx_seq_one_letter_code
_entity_poly.pdbx_strand_id
1 'polypeptide(L)'
;MADQTGDARRLVTLGDFDIEPDGLRGRGSPWAEVLPGDAGSHVGVDRAAQLPTTGWREISTARSASADGARLFAAPSGAGWALAYLSPNGVLSADPGPVSVRPGKATRRQGLALAWTSDILRRSDLGGVKVRLTNTASTVWVADPQDDGYVHGWFVTDGRRHGPDWFAHAVRLGSLRDLAPGESVDLVVDFGRATPTPVPGNYAVQAVMTSLDLWTGHHDIRLT
;
A
#
# COMPACT_ATOMS: atom_id res chain seq x y z
N MET A 1 -15.08 -24.35 -2.57
CA MET A 1 -15.53 -23.04 -2.07
C MET A 1 -15.36 -23.09 -0.57
N ALA A 2 -14.17 -22.73 -0.07
CA ALA A 2 -13.86 -22.80 1.37
C ALA A 2 -14.40 -21.52 2.03
N ASP A 3 -15.19 -21.73 3.05
CA ASP A 3 -15.76 -20.72 3.94
C ASP A 3 -14.62 -19.92 4.60
N GLN A 4 -14.43 -18.66 4.18
CA GLN A 4 -13.47 -17.73 4.76
C GLN A 4 -14.14 -16.87 5.86
N THR A 5 -15.08 -17.42 6.62
CA THR A 5 -15.61 -16.80 7.82
C THR A 5 -14.70 -17.06 9.05
N GLY A 6 -13.37 -17.15 8.84
CA GLY A 6 -12.38 -17.15 9.91
C GLY A 6 -12.16 -15.72 10.40
N ASP A 7 -12.55 -15.51 11.66
CA ASP A 7 -12.14 -14.46 12.61
C ASP A 7 -11.38 -13.27 11.94
N ALA A 8 -12.12 -12.30 11.45
CA ALA A 8 -11.55 -11.06 10.93
C ALA A 8 -10.86 -10.32 12.09
N ARG A 9 -9.67 -10.79 12.46
CA ARG A 9 -8.81 -10.13 13.46
C ARG A 9 -8.82 -8.66 13.13
N ARG A 10 -9.14 -7.87 14.14
CA ARG A 10 -9.29 -6.42 14.00
C ARG A 10 -7.91 -5.82 13.74
N LEU A 11 -7.45 -5.88 12.48
CA LEU A 11 -6.18 -5.32 12.07
C LEU A 11 -6.18 -3.81 12.26
N VAL A 12 -5.01 -3.27 12.50
CA VAL A 12 -4.73 -1.84 12.49
C VAL A 12 -3.66 -1.55 11.44
N THR A 13 -3.65 -0.34 10.91
CA THR A 13 -2.62 0.10 9.97
C THR A 13 -1.55 0.89 10.70
N LEU A 14 -0.29 0.56 10.45
CA LEU A 14 0.87 1.30 10.90
C LEU A 14 1.76 1.62 9.69
N GLY A 15 1.90 2.91 9.36
CA GLY A 15 2.42 3.32 8.06
C GLY A 15 1.52 2.78 6.93
N ASP A 16 2.10 1.99 6.03
CA ASP A 16 1.40 1.38 4.89
C ASP A 16 1.01 -0.09 5.12
N PHE A 17 1.19 -0.60 6.34
CA PHE A 17 1.04 -2.03 6.64
C PHE A 17 -0.12 -2.29 7.59
N ASP A 18 -0.98 -3.24 7.23
CA ASP A 18 -1.94 -3.80 8.17
C ASP A 18 -1.23 -4.82 9.06
N ILE A 19 -1.37 -4.66 10.37
CA ILE A 19 -0.69 -5.44 11.39
C ILE A 19 -1.68 -5.93 12.46
N GLU A 20 -1.29 -6.98 13.16
CA GLU A 20 -1.99 -7.38 14.39
C GLU A 20 -1.60 -6.41 15.53
N PRO A 21 -2.56 -5.77 16.21
CA PRO A 21 -2.26 -4.78 17.25
C PRO A 21 -1.46 -5.36 18.43
N ASP A 22 -1.56 -6.67 18.66
CA ASP A 22 -0.79 -7.35 19.71
C ASP A 22 0.70 -7.37 19.42
N GLY A 23 1.13 -7.27 18.15
CA GLY A 23 2.53 -7.11 17.77
C GLY A 23 3.17 -5.84 18.31
N LEU A 24 2.36 -4.82 18.64
CA LEU A 24 2.84 -3.58 19.24
C LEU A 24 3.02 -3.67 20.76
N ARG A 25 2.55 -4.75 21.39
CA ARG A 25 2.65 -4.95 22.84
C ARG A 25 3.97 -5.59 23.22
N GLY A 26 4.36 -5.42 24.48
CA GLY A 26 5.54 -6.06 25.05
C GLY A 26 6.80 -5.17 25.00
N ARG A 27 7.87 -5.74 25.53
CA ARG A 27 9.18 -5.07 25.55
C ARG A 27 9.88 -5.32 24.20
N GLY A 28 10.34 -4.26 23.56
CA GLY A 28 11.23 -4.38 22.42
C GLY A 28 12.69 -4.48 22.83
N SER A 29 13.55 -4.79 21.87
CA SER A 29 15.01 -4.92 22.02
C SER A 29 15.76 -3.70 21.50
N PRO A 30 17.05 -3.56 21.81
CA PRO A 30 17.92 -2.62 21.13
C PRO A 30 17.94 -2.84 19.61
N TRP A 31 18.15 -1.75 18.86
CA TRP A 31 18.25 -1.78 17.41
C TRP A 31 19.22 -2.86 16.89
N ALA A 32 20.41 -2.92 17.47
CA ALA A 32 21.46 -3.84 17.06
C ALA A 32 21.12 -5.33 17.26
N GLU A 33 20.14 -5.64 18.09
CA GLU A 33 19.72 -7.04 18.35
C GLU A 33 18.63 -7.51 17.38
N VAL A 34 17.85 -6.56 16.85
CA VAL A 34 16.66 -6.88 16.05
C VAL A 34 16.94 -6.85 14.56
N LEU A 35 17.83 -5.99 14.14
CA LEU A 35 18.19 -5.83 12.73
C LEU A 35 19.52 -6.52 12.40
N PRO A 36 19.67 -7.08 11.18
CA PRO A 36 20.92 -7.62 10.72
C PRO A 36 22.06 -6.59 10.85
N GLY A 37 23.26 -7.03 11.26
CA GLY A 37 24.38 -6.15 11.58
C GLY A 37 24.88 -5.24 10.45
N ASP A 38 24.53 -5.55 9.21
CA ASP A 38 24.81 -4.77 8.01
C ASP A 38 23.65 -3.86 7.58
N ALA A 39 22.49 -3.97 8.24
CA ALA A 39 21.30 -3.17 7.92
C ALA A 39 21.49 -1.67 8.16
N GLY A 40 22.45 -1.26 8.99
CA GLY A 40 22.76 0.16 9.26
C GLY A 40 23.41 0.90 8.08
N SER A 41 23.94 0.18 7.08
CA SER A 41 24.66 0.79 5.96
C SER A 41 23.74 1.50 4.92
N HIS A 42 22.44 1.28 4.99
CA HIS A 42 21.47 1.80 4.02
C HIS A 42 20.54 2.88 4.59
N VAL A 43 20.55 3.11 5.88
CA VAL A 43 19.83 4.24 6.48
C VAL A 43 20.66 5.49 6.25
N GLY A 44 20.10 6.50 5.57
CA GLY A 44 20.79 7.80 5.42
C GLY A 44 21.25 8.31 6.79
N VAL A 45 22.53 8.70 6.91
CA VAL A 45 23.21 9.03 8.17
C VAL A 45 22.40 9.99 9.05
N ASP A 46 21.73 10.97 8.45
CA ASP A 46 20.92 11.97 9.16
C ASP A 46 19.64 11.39 9.77
N ARG A 47 19.08 10.32 9.20
CA ARG A 47 17.89 9.65 9.73
C ARG A 47 18.21 8.62 10.80
N ALA A 48 19.35 7.96 10.71
CA ALA A 48 19.77 6.97 11.71
C ALA A 48 19.91 7.59 13.12
N ALA A 49 20.40 8.83 13.20
CA ALA A 49 20.54 9.55 14.47
C ALA A 49 19.20 9.90 15.14
N GLN A 50 18.10 9.85 14.40
CA GLN A 50 16.75 10.16 14.91
C GLN A 50 15.96 8.91 15.29
N LEU A 51 16.49 7.71 15.00
CA LEU A 51 15.81 6.47 15.32
C LEU A 51 15.93 6.13 16.81
N PRO A 52 14.89 5.55 17.43
CA PRO A 52 14.97 5.02 18.78
C PRO A 52 16.11 3.99 18.91
N THR A 53 16.91 4.11 19.95
CA THR A 53 18.02 3.16 20.21
C THR A 53 17.55 1.82 20.76
N THR A 54 16.31 1.77 21.31
CA THR A 54 15.72 0.58 21.91
C THR A 54 14.19 0.54 21.70
N GLY A 55 13.56 -0.55 22.10
CA GLY A 55 12.12 -0.73 21.97
C GLY A 55 11.70 -1.33 20.63
N TRP A 56 12.63 -1.75 19.80
CA TRP A 56 12.38 -2.35 18.49
C TRP A 56 11.84 -3.77 18.62
N ARG A 57 10.88 -4.09 17.79
CA ARG A 57 10.27 -5.40 17.68
C ARG A 57 9.90 -5.69 16.23
N GLU A 58 10.01 -6.93 15.82
CA GLU A 58 9.51 -7.39 14.54
C GLU A 58 7.98 -7.52 14.62
N ILE A 59 7.30 -6.97 13.63
CA ILE A 59 5.84 -6.97 13.54
C ILE A 59 5.41 -7.90 12.41
N SER A 60 4.51 -8.84 12.71
CA SER A 60 3.87 -9.63 11.66
C SER A 60 2.91 -8.75 10.86
N THR A 61 3.16 -8.63 9.57
CA THR A 61 2.27 -7.94 8.65
C THR A 61 1.19 -8.91 8.16
N ALA A 62 -0.05 -8.43 8.05
CA ALA A 62 -1.03 -9.15 7.25
C ALA A 62 -0.52 -9.19 5.80
N ARG A 63 -0.80 -10.29 5.08
CA ARG A 63 -0.41 -10.41 3.68
C ARG A 63 -1.03 -9.26 2.89
N SER A 64 -0.19 -8.33 2.46
CA SER A 64 -0.55 -7.32 1.48
C SER A 64 0.25 -7.56 0.21
N ALA A 65 -0.22 -7.05 -0.91
CA ALA A 65 0.45 -7.19 -2.20
C ALA A 65 1.91 -6.67 -2.21
N SER A 66 2.26 -5.85 -1.21
CA SER A 66 3.58 -5.19 -1.08
C SER A 66 4.55 -5.86 -0.11
N ALA A 67 4.15 -6.94 0.59
CA ALA A 67 4.90 -7.42 1.75
C ALA A 67 5.48 -8.83 1.62
N ASP A 68 5.46 -9.46 0.44
CA ASP A 68 6.01 -10.80 0.27
C ASP A 68 7.51 -10.83 0.60
N GLY A 69 7.84 -11.50 1.71
CA GLY A 69 9.21 -11.69 2.19
C GLY A 69 9.86 -10.47 2.85
N ALA A 70 9.14 -9.36 3.01
CA ALA A 70 9.64 -8.20 3.72
C ALA A 70 9.40 -8.32 5.23
N ARG A 71 10.26 -7.70 6.03
CA ARG A 71 10.15 -7.65 7.49
C ARG A 71 9.90 -6.21 7.93
N LEU A 72 8.89 -6.03 8.77
CA LEU A 72 8.55 -4.76 9.38
C LEU A 72 8.98 -4.75 10.84
N PHE A 73 9.62 -3.67 11.26
CA PHE A 73 10.00 -3.43 12.65
C PHE A 73 9.41 -2.11 13.12
N ALA A 74 9.05 -2.04 14.39
CA ALA A 74 8.56 -0.81 15.00
C ALA A 74 9.14 -0.60 16.39
N ALA A 75 9.35 0.68 16.76
CA ALA A 75 9.72 1.10 18.10
C ALA A 75 8.91 2.31 18.53
N PRO A 76 8.57 2.49 19.82
CA PRO A 76 7.91 3.70 20.31
C PRO A 76 8.74 4.94 19.97
N SER A 77 8.08 5.98 19.43
CA SER A 77 8.69 7.26 19.09
C SER A 77 7.69 8.39 19.34
N GLY A 78 7.94 9.22 20.35
CA GLY A 78 7.01 10.28 20.74
C GLY A 78 5.61 9.72 21.07
N ALA A 79 4.59 10.28 20.46
CA ALA A 79 3.19 9.83 20.61
C ALA A 79 2.79 8.69 19.63
N GLY A 80 3.75 8.12 18.92
CA GLY A 80 3.52 7.09 17.90
C GLY A 80 4.67 6.09 17.83
N TRP A 81 5.03 5.72 16.61
CA TRP A 81 5.99 4.67 16.31
C TRP A 81 7.01 5.12 15.27
N ALA A 82 8.26 4.77 15.47
CA ALA A 82 9.26 4.71 14.40
C ALA A 82 9.09 3.37 13.67
N LEU A 83 9.35 3.36 12.37
CA LEU A 83 9.25 2.17 11.53
C LEU A 83 10.57 1.87 10.86
N ALA A 84 10.85 0.59 10.66
CA ALA A 84 11.91 0.13 9.78
C ALA A 84 11.38 -1.03 8.92
N TYR A 85 11.70 -1.01 7.66
CA TYR A 85 11.26 -1.98 6.68
C TYR A 85 12.49 -2.58 6.00
N LEU A 86 12.66 -3.88 6.14
CA LEU A 86 13.72 -4.65 5.48
C LEU A 86 13.09 -5.41 4.30
N SER A 87 13.45 -4.99 3.09
CA SER A 87 12.99 -5.66 1.88
C SER A 87 13.65 -7.03 1.69
N PRO A 88 13.09 -7.94 0.85
CA PRO A 88 13.67 -9.26 0.59
C PRO A 88 15.07 -9.22 0.01
N ASN A 89 15.45 -8.14 -0.67
CA ASN A 89 16.78 -7.93 -1.23
C ASN A 89 17.77 -7.27 -0.25
N GLY A 90 17.41 -7.17 1.05
CA GLY A 90 18.27 -6.63 2.10
C GLY A 90 18.31 -5.10 2.21
N VAL A 91 17.52 -4.37 1.42
CA VAL A 91 17.46 -2.90 1.55
C VAL A 91 16.62 -2.53 2.77
N LEU A 92 17.21 -1.75 3.67
CA LEU A 92 16.56 -1.19 4.83
C LEU A 92 16.10 0.24 4.57
N SER A 93 14.81 0.49 4.80
CA SER A 93 14.23 1.84 4.86
C SER A 93 13.73 2.11 6.27
N ALA A 94 13.92 3.31 6.78
CA ALA A 94 13.46 3.67 8.12
C ALA A 94 12.79 5.05 8.14
N ASP A 95 11.75 5.15 8.97
CA ASP A 95 11.04 6.38 9.30
C ASP A 95 11.11 6.58 10.81
N PRO A 96 11.75 7.66 11.31
CA PRO A 96 11.86 7.93 12.74
C PRO A 96 10.52 8.26 13.41
N GLY A 97 9.46 8.46 12.64
CA GLY A 97 8.12 8.74 13.15
C GLY A 97 7.93 10.19 13.60
N PRO A 98 6.91 10.46 14.44
CA PRO A 98 5.96 9.50 14.98
C PRO A 98 4.88 9.10 13.97
N VAL A 99 4.78 7.81 13.68
CA VAL A 99 3.71 7.24 12.85
C VAL A 99 2.57 6.79 13.76
N SER A 100 1.35 7.23 13.47
CA SER A 100 0.18 6.87 14.25
C SER A 100 -0.43 5.53 13.82
N VAL A 101 -0.98 4.82 14.79
CA VAL A 101 -1.81 3.63 14.53
C VAL A 101 -3.20 4.09 14.06
N ARG A 102 -3.69 3.51 12.97
CA ARG A 102 -4.98 3.83 12.35
C ARG A 102 -5.87 2.58 12.24
N PRO A 103 -7.18 2.71 12.01
CA PRO A 103 -8.02 1.58 11.67
C PRO A 103 -7.48 0.84 10.45
N GLY A 104 -7.59 -0.48 10.42
CA GLY A 104 -7.11 -1.31 9.32
C GLY A 104 -7.70 -0.91 7.97
N LYS A 105 -6.97 -1.16 6.89
CA LYS A 105 -7.39 -0.81 5.51
C LYS A 105 -8.76 -1.35 5.16
N ALA A 106 -9.08 -2.57 5.59
CA ALA A 106 -10.39 -3.18 5.38
C ALA A 106 -11.54 -2.37 6.02
N THR A 107 -11.31 -1.80 7.21
CA THR A 107 -12.28 -0.92 7.87
C THR A 107 -12.40 0.41 7.15
N ARG A 108 -11.29 1.03 6.75
CA ARG A 108 -11.28 2.35 6.11
C ARG A 108 -11.86 2.33 4.70
N ARG A 109 -11.69 1.22 3.94
CA ARG A 109 -12.28 1.06 2.59
C ARG A 109 -13.73 0.59 2.57
N GLN A 110 -14.33 0.36 3.73
CA GLN A 110 -15.72 -0.13 3.79
C GLN A 110 -16.67 0.80 3.03
N GLY A 111 -17.46 0.24 2.13
CA GLY A 111 -18.39 1.00 1.31
C GLY A 111 -17.75 1.70 0.09
N LEU A 112 -16.46 1.49 -0.18
CA LEU A 112 -15.82 1.97 -1.40
C LEU A 112 -15.76 0.88 -2.47
N ALA A 113 -15.89 1.30 -3.73
CA ALA A 113 -15.65 0.49 -4.92
C ALA A 113 -14.68 1.18 -5.86
N LEU A 114 -13.78 0.41 -6.49
CA LEU A 114 -12.83 0.89 -7.49
C LEU A 114 -13.09 0.18 -8.82
N ALA A 115 -13.32 0.92 -9.88
CA ALA A 115 -13.67 0.38 -11.19
C ALA A 115 -12.94 1.12 -12.31
N TRP A 116 -12.66 0.42 -13.43
CA TRP A 116 -12.15 1.04 -14.64
C TRP A 116 -13.20 1.96 -15.27
N THR A 117 -12.73 3.04 -15.89
CA THR A 117 -13.62 4.02 -16.56
C THR A 117 -13.75 3.77 -18.06
N SER A 118 -12.94 2.87 -18.65
CA SER A 118 -12.94 2.59 -20.08
C SER A 118 -12.43 1.19 -20.38
N ASP A 119 -13.00 0.55 -21.40
CA ASP A 119 -12.58 -0.74 -21.96
C ASP A 119 -11.54 -0.58 -23.07
N ILE A 120 -11.28 0.64 -23.50
CA ILE A 120 -10.33 0.98 -24.57
C ILE A 120 -9.28 1.93 -24.01
N LEU A 121 -8.03 1.53 -24.10
CA LEU A 121 -6.89 2.36 -23.75
C LEU A 121 -6.10 2.68 -25.02
N ARG A 122 -5.71 3.94 -25.17
CA ARG A 122 -4.74 4.32 -26.20
C ARG A 122 -3.35 4.30 -25.61
N ARG A 123 -2.40 3.77 -26.37
CA ARG A 123 -0.99 3.71 -25.96
C ARG A 123 -0.44 5.09 -25.60
N SER A 124 -0.84 6.12 -26.34
CA SER A 124 -0.47 7.52 -26.06
C SER A 124 -0.99 8.04 -24.73
N ASP A 125 -2.07 7.45 -24.22
CA ASP A 125 -2.82 7.98 -23.09
C ASP A 125 -2.60 7.15 -21.81
N LEU A 126 -1.63 6.21 -21.81
CA LEU A 126 -1.35 5.35 -20.63
C LEU A 126 -1.05 6.14 -19.37
N GLY A 127 -0.43 7.31 -19.47
CA GLY A 127 -0.22 8.22 -18.34
C GLY A 127 -1.49 8.96 -17.84
N GLY A 128 -2.60 8.85 -18.56
CA GLY A 128 -3.88 9.49 -18.24
C GLY A 128 -5.03 8.49 -17.97
N VAL A 129 -4.70 7.19 -17.95
CA VAL A 129 -5.71 6.15 -17.66
C VAL A 129 -6.28 6.32 -16.26
N LYS A 130 -7.60 6.16 -16.14
CA LYS A 130 -8.31 6.41 -14.89
C LYS A 130 -9.10 5.20 -14.42
N VAL A 131 -9.18 5.10 -13.11
CA VAL A 131 -10.18 4.31 -12.39
C VAL A 131 -11.09 5.26 -11.61
N ARG A 132 -12.27 4.81 -11.32
CA ARG A 132 -13.27 5.56 -10.55
C ARG A 132 -13.41 4.96 -9.17
N LEU A 133 -13.14 5.75 -8.15
CA LEU A 133 -13.44 5.46 -6.76
C LEU A 133 -14.83 5.98 -6.44
N THR A 134 -15.73 5.11 -5.98
CA THR A 134 -17.13 5.45 -5.67
C THR A 134 -17.46 5.05 -4.23
N ASN A 135 -18.12 5.94 -3.49
CA ASN A 135 -18.76 5.59 -2.24
C ASN A 135 -20.10 4.90 -2.52
N THR A 136 -20.17 3.60 -2.30
CA THR A 136 -21.39 2.78 -2.48
C THR A 136 -22.19 2.61 -1.20
N ALA A 137 -21.70 3.14 -0.08
CA ALA A 137 -22.43 3.13 1.19
C ALA A 137 -23.55 4.19 1.23
N SER A 138 -24.46 4.06 2.19
CA SER A 138 -25.51 5.03 2.44
C SER A 138 -25.10 6.21 3.33
N THR A 139 -23.85 6.20 3.82
CA THR A 139 -23.27 7.24 4.68
C THR A 139 -22.08 7.89 4.00
N VAL A 140 -21.71 9.09 4.42
CA VAL A 140 -20.50 9.77 3.96
C VAL A 140 -19.29 8.89 4.32
N TRP A 141 -18.45 8.60 3.32
CA TRP A 141 -17.12 8.05 3.56
C TRP A 141 -16.17 9.21 3.88
N VAL A 142 -15.52 9.13 5.03
CA VAL A 142 -14.59 10.17 5.51
C VAL A 142 -13.16 9.73 5.19
N ALA A 143 -12.44 10.57 4.44
CA ALA A 143 -11.06 10.31 4.06
C ALA A 143 -10.13 10.44 5.26
N ASP A 144 -9.22 9.49 5.42
CA ASP A 144 -8.10 9.65 6.35
C ASP A 144 -7.05 10.57 5.70
N PRO A 145 -6.55 11.60 6.39
CA PRO A 145 -5.55 12.53 5.82
C PRO A 145 -4.24 11.88 5.37
N GLN A 146 -3.96 10.66 5.86
CA GLN A 146 -2.78 9.90 5.48
C GLN A 146 -3.04 8.93 4.32
N ASP A 147 -4.29 8.77 3.88
CA ASP A 147 -4.60 8.00 2.68
C ASP A 147 -4.41 8.89 1.45
N ASP A 148 -3.68 8.39 0.49
CA ASP A 148 -3.46 9.05 -0.79
C ASP A 148 -4.29 8.38 -1.90
N GLY A 149 -4.45 9.10 -3.00
CA GLY A 149 -5.15 8.63 -4.19
C GLY A 149 -4.26 7.85 -5.16
N TYR A 150 -3.10 7.34 -4.71
CA TYR A 150 -2.21 6.60 -5.57
C TYR A 150 -2.79 5.24 -5.96
N VAL A 151 -2.91 5.02 -7.26
CA VAL A 151 -3.39 3.76 -7.84
C VAL A 151 -2.30 3.18 -8.72
N HIS A 152 -1.87 1.97 -8.38
CA HIS A 152 -0.91 1.22 -9.18
C HIS A 152 -1.63 0.23 -10.09
N GLY A 153 -1.21 0.15 -11.36
CA GLY A 153 -1.79 -0.71 -12.38
C GLY A 153 -0.81 -1.72 -12.95
N TRP A 154 -1.33 -2.89 -13.36
CA TRP A 154 -0.58 -3.93 -14.06
C TRP A 154 -1.33 -4.40 -15.30
N PHE A 155 -0.56 -4.75 -16.32
CA PHE A 155 -1.04 -5.65 -17.35
C PHE A 155 -0.92 -7.09 -16.85
N VAL A 156 -1.93 -7.91 -17.13
CA VAL A 156 -1.98 -9.31 -16.70
C VAL A 156 -1.98 -10.19 -17.95
N THR A 157 -1.04 -11.12 -18.06
CA THR A 157 -0.97 -12.10 -19.15
C THR A 157 -0.76 -13.47 -18.52
N ASP A 158 -1.55 -14.46 -18.94
CA ASP A 158 -1.49 -15.83 -18.41
C ASP A 158 -1.57 -15.91 -16.87
N GLY A 159 -2.38 -15.03 -16.27
CA GLY A 159 -2.53 -14.93 -14.82
C GLY A 159 -1.33 -14.31 -14.08
N ARG A 160 -0.31 -13.85 -14.81
CA ARG A 160 0.86 -13.17 -14.25
C ARG A 160 0.76 -11.66 -14.44
N ARG A 161 1.10 -10.91 -13.41
CA ARG A 161 1.20 -9.46 -13.46
C ARG A 161 2.52 -9.07 -14.11
N HIS A 162 2.43 -8.15 -15.07
CA HIS A 162 3.58 -7.51 -15.71
C HIS A 162 3.59 -6.04 -15.30
N GLY A 163 4.63 -5.63 -14.65
CA GLY A 163 4.82 -4.28 -14.13
C GLY A 163 6.01 -4.27 -13.18
N PRO A 164 6.36 -3.14 -12.60
CA PRO A 164 7.43 -3.09 -11.63
C PRO A 164 7.07 -3.96 -10.42
N ASP A 165 8.00 -4.83 -10.03
CA ASP A 165 7.84 -5.75 -8.89
C ASP A 165 7.89 -5.03 -7.53
N TRP A 166 8.02 -3.72 -7.52
CA TRP A 166 8.15 -2.91 -6.32
C TRP A 166 7.35 -1.61 -6.44
N PHE A 167 6.74 -1.26 -5.34
CA PHE A 167 6.09 0.04 -5.21
C PHE A 167 7.18 1.11 -5.16
N ALA A 168 7.37 1.85 -6.25
CA ALA A 168 8.04 3.13 -6.15
C ALA A 168 7.25 3.94 -5.12
N HIS A 169 7.93 4.49 -4.13
CA HIS A 169 7.31 5.45 -3.23
C HIS A 169 6.78 6.59 -4.10
N ALA A 170 5.53 6.48 -4.46
CA ALA A 170 4.90 7.43 -5.32
C ALA A 170 4.94 8.78 -4.66
N VAL A 171 5.25 9.77 -5.44
CA VAL A 171 4.91 11.16 -5.13
C VAL A 171 3.45 11.15 -4.69
N ARG A 172 3.17 11.55 -3.44
CA ARG A 172 1.81 11.65 -2.93
C ARG A 172 0.97 12.44 -3.93
N LEU A 173 0.06 11.78 -4.62
CA LEU A 173 -0.81 12.37 -5.64
C LEU A 173 -2.01 13.12 -5.02
N GLY A 174 -1.80 13.77 -3.90
CA GLY A 174 -2.83 14.50 -3.18
C GLY A 174 -3.60 13.63 -2.19
N SER A 175 -4.17 14.29 -1.17
CA SER A 175 -5.07 13.65 -0.23
C SER A 175 -6.42 13.36 -0.89
N LEU A 176 -7.01 12.25 -0.52
CA LEU A 176 -8.40 11.97 -0.84
C LEU A 176 -9.31 12.98 -0.12
N ARG A 177 -10.50 13.18 -0.66
CA ARG A 177 -11.56 13.96 -0.01
C ARG A 177 -12.68 13.06 0.44
N ASP A 178 -13.48 13.55 1.34
CA ASP A 178 -14.73 12.89 1.73
C ASP A 178 -15.63 12.68 0.51
N LEU A 179 -16.35 11.56 0.49
CA LEU A 179 -17.28 11.21 -0.56
C LEU A 179 -18.67 11.00 0.03
N ALA A 180 -19.64 11.78 -0.45
CA ALA A 180 -21.05 11.56 -0.14
C ALA A 180 -21.56 10.21 -0.71
N PRO A 181 -22.69 9.66 -0.23
CA PRO A 181 -23.29 8.47 -0.82
C PRO A 181 -23.49 8.59 -2.33
N GLY A 182 -22.97 7.63 -3.09
CA GLY A 182 -23.00 7.63 -4.56
C GLY A 182 -22.01 8.57 -5.24
N GLU A 183 -21.27 9.37 -4.48
CA GLU A 183 -20.28 10.27 -5.05
C GLU A 183 -19.05 9.52 -5.51
N SER A 184 -18.40 10.04 -6.56
CA SER A 184 -17.22 9.42 -7.17
C SER A 184 -16.12 10.43 -7.44
N VAL A 185 -14.88 9.92 -7.51
CA VAL A 185 -13.70 10.64 -7.98
C VAL A 185 -12.90 9.77 -8.93
N ASP A 186 -12.39 10.37 -10.01
CA ASP A 186 -11.52 9.69 -10.95
C ASP A 186 -10.07 9.83 -10.50
N LEU A 187 -9.35 8.71 -10.41
CA LEU A 187 -7.95 8.60 -10.01
C LEU A 187 -7.12 8.13 -11.19
N VAL A 188 -5.94 8.71 -11.37
CA VAL A 188 -5.01 8.30 -12.43
C VAL A 188 -4.29 7.02 -12.01
N VAL A 189 -4.18 6.08 -12.95
CA VAL A 189 -3.46 4.82 -12.74
C VAL A 189 -2.01 4.97 -13.19
N ASP A 190 -1.08 4.63 -12.32
CA ASP A 190 0.34 4.54 -12.64
C ASP A 190 0.72 3.09 -12.99
N PHE A 191 1.10 2.86 -14.25
CA PHE A 191 1.61 1.56 -14.69
C PHE A 191 3.14 1.43 -14.52
N GLY A 192 3.78 2.42 -13.91
CA GLY A 192 5.22 2.44 -13.69
C GLY A 192 6.04 2.75 -14.95
N ARG A 193 7.19 3.37 -14.77
CA ARG A 193 8.09 3.76 -15.88
C ARG A 193 8.91 2.59 -16.45
N ALA A 194 9.06 1.52 -15.68
CA ALA A 194 9.89 0.35 -16.03
C ALA A 194 9.16 -0.70 -16.87
N THR A 195 7.85 -0.57 -17.05
CA THR A 195 7.09 -1.49 -17.87
C THR A 195 7.38 -1.15 -19.34
N PRO A 196 7.93 -2.09 -20.14
CA PRO A 196 8.02 -1.84 -21.59
C PRO A 196 6.61 -1.53 -22.06
N THR A 197 6.45 -0.43 -22.79
CA THR A 197 5.14 -0.02 -23.30
C THR A 197 4.55 -1.17 -24.11
N PRO A 198 3.43 -1.76 -23.73
CA PRO A 198 2.89 -2.90 -24.42
C PRO A 198 2.52 -2.55 -25.87
N VAL A 199 2.59 -3.52 -26.74
CA VAL A 199 2.18 -3.36 -28.15
C VAL A 199 0.65 -3.32 -28.24
N PRO A 200 0.05 -2.75 -29.30
CA PRO A 200 -1.40 -2.83 -29.49
C PRO A 200 -1.92 -4.27 -29.43
N GLY A 201 -3.05 -4.49 -28.76
CA GLY A 201 -3.60 -5.82 -28.54
C GLY A 201 -4.67 -5.86 -27.43
N ASN A 202 -5.15 -7.07 -27.13
CA ASN A 202 -6.06 -7.30 -26.02
C ASN A 202 -5.27 -7.72 -24.78
N TYR A 203 -5.59 -7.10 -23.65
CA TYR A 203 -4.93 -7.35 -22.37
C TYR A 203 -5.97 -7.44 -21.26
N ALA A 204 -5.67 -8.22 -20.23
CA ALA A 204 -6.31 -8.02 -18.93
C ALA A 204 -5.48 -6.99 -18.12
N VAL A 205 -6.16 -6.13 -17.40
CA VAL A 205 -5.56 -5.17 -16.47
C VAL A 205 -6.13 -5.34 -15.07
N GLN A 206 -5.34 -4.98 -14.10
CA GLN A 206 -5.75 -4.90 -12.70
C GLN A 206 -5.09 -3.67 -12.07
N ALA A 207 -5.77 -3.03 -11.14
CA ALA A 207 -5.19 -1.93 -10.38
C ALA A 207 -5.53 -2.02 -8.90
N VAL A 208 -4.68 -1.41 -8.07
CA VAL A 208 -4.88 -1.31 -6.63
C VAL A 208 -4.61 0.11 -6.15
N MET A 209 -5.48 0.60 -5.31
CA MET A 209 -5.25 1.76 -4.47
C MET A 209 -4.54 1.30 -3.20
N THR A 210 -3.25 1.59 -3.09
CA THR A 210 -2.36 0.94 -2.11
C THR A 210 -2.64 1.36 -0.67
N SER A 211 -3.00 2.63 -0.45
CA SER A 211 -3.32 3.18 0.88
C SER A 211 -4.50 2.47 1.55
N LEU A 212 -5.45 1.95 0.75
CA LEU A 212 -6.64 1.24 1.22
C LEU A 212 -6.64 -0.26 0.86
N ASP A 213 -5.63 -0.76 0.13
CA ASP A 213 -5.60 -2.12 -0.42
C ASP A 213 -6.91 -2.44 -1.16
N LEU A 214 -7.41 -1.46 -1.93
CA LEU A 214 -8.66 -1.56 -2.68
C LEU A 214 -8.37 -1.87 -4.13
N TRP A 215 -8.83 -3.04 -4.58
CA TRP A 215 -8.53 -3.60 -5.89
C TRP A 215 -9.66 -3.38 -6.87
N THR A 216 -9.32 -3.16 -8.15
CA THR A 216 -10.26 -3.41 -9.25
C THR A 216 -10.38 -4.92 -9.46
N GLY A 217 -11.48 -5.38 -10.04
CA GLY A 217 -11.51 -6.70 -10.68
C GLY A 217 -10.51 -6.78 -11.84
N HIS A 218 -10.27 -8.00 -12.34
CA HIS A 218 -9.68 -8.18 -13.66
C HIS A 218 -10.59 -7.55 -14.70
N HIS A 219 -10.01 -6.79 -15.61
CA HIS A 219 -10.74 -6.05 -16.64
C HIS A 219 -10.05 -6.22 -17.98
N ASP A 220 -10.81 -6.67 -18.98
CA ASP A 220 -10.30 -6.84 -20.34
C ASP A 220 -10.30 -5.50 -21.05
N ILE A 221 -9.17 -5.13 -21.63
CA ILE A 221 -9.02 -3.88 -22.37
C ILE A 221 -8.44 -4.14 -23.76
N ARG A 222 -8.78 -3.28 -24.68
CA ARG A 222 -8.12 -3.17 -25.98
C ARG A 222 -7.14 -2.00 -25.96
N LEU A 223 -5.86 -2.30 -26.12
CA LEU A 223 -4.83 -1.28 -26.31
C LEU A 223 -4.70 -0.95 -27.80
N THR A 224 -4.85 0.30 -28.17
CA THR A 224 -4.78 0.79 -29.55
C THR A 224 -3.65 1.81 -29.77
#